data_9a4dc9af6f87816be3e044cf248c7d79
#
_entry.id   9a4dc9af6f87816be3e044cf248c7d79
#
_cell.length_a   1.000
_cell.length_b   1.000
_cell.length_c   1.000
_cell.angle_alpha   90.00
_cell.angle_beta   90.00
_cell.angle_gamma   90.00
#
_symmetry.space_group_name_H-M   'P 1'
#
loop_
_entity.id
_entity.type
_entity.pdbx_description
1 polymer ?
#
loop_
_entity_poly.entity_id
_entity_poly.type
_entity_poly.pdbx_seq_one_letter_code
_entity_poly.pdbx_strand_id
1 'polypeptide(L)'
;TIRSNSVEEMWEIFMFGANTASIFNPHTYYSILAHHFSGEMLFAPVMGWNAYHIGFHNSSFKHLLTTDVIPSVVNNTKKLNELYDRNTLIPHEKTVDAHCCPSESLFENLPAHYRASVDGVLFSPPYYNLEIYDSDQQSFSNYSDYSDWLESYWYETLRLCYYLMKPKAKLGFVISNYHGNDTFCDDMSNVASRIFQEEEISYIEWSSIKRSREARKTRDGNYEKLYLFSKR
;
A
#
# COMPACT_ATOMS: atom_id res chain seq x y z
N THR A 1 40.30 7.33 13.99
CA THR A 1 39.58 7.63 15.25
C THR A 1 38.25 8.28 14.87
N ILE A 2 37.21 7.48 14.82
CA ILE A 2 35.85 7.97 14.66
C ILE A 2 35.47 8.61 16.01
N ARG A 3 35.28 9.92 16.03
CA ARG A 3 34.73 10.62 17.19
C ARG A 3 33.30 10.14 17.36
N SER A 4 32.88 9.90 18.61
CA SER A 4 31.50 9.55 18.93
C SER A 4 30.60 10.72 18.54
N ASN A 5 29.90 10.58 17.43
CA ASN A 5 28.85 11.50 17.10
C ASN A 5 27.72 11.30 18.10
N SER A 6 27.00 12.35 18.44
CA SER A 6 25.81 12.24 19.28
C SER A 6 24.80 11.32 18.62
N VAL A 7 23.91 10.73 19.42
CA VAL A 7 22.83 9.89 18.89
C VAL A 7 21.99 10.65 17.85
N GLU A 8 21.86 11.97 18.02
CA GLU A 8 21.18 12.87 17.10
C GLU A 8 21.91 13.00 15.75
N GLU A 9 23.25 13.17 15.76
CA GLU A 9 24.06 13.19 14.53
C GLU A 9 24.05 11.84 13.82
N MET A 10 24.05 10.73 14.56
CA MET A 10 23.89 9.38 13.96
C MET A 10 22.51 9.21 13.32
N TRP A 11 21.46 9.72 13.94
CA TRP A 11 20.11 9.73 13.38
C TRP A 11 20.03 10.59 12.12
N GLU A 12 20.65 11.77 12.12
CA GLU A 12 20.71 12.62 10.94
C GLU A 12 21.46 11.95 9.79
N ILE A 13 22.62 11.34 10.04
CA ILE A 13 23.38 10.59 9.04
C ILE A 13 22.53 9.40 8.50
N PHE A 14 21.84 8.68 9.38
CA PHE A 14 20.97 7.56 8.99
C PHE A 14 19.79 8.02 8.17
N MET A 15 19.14 9.12 8.56
CA MET A 15 17.95 9.64 7.85
C MET A 15 18.28 10.36 6.53
N PHE A 16 19.46 10.97 6.42
CA PHE A 16 19.88 11.69 5.21
C PHE A 16 20.82 10.89 4.30
N GLY A 17 21.50 9.89 4.83
CA GLY A 17 22.45 9.05 4.09
C GLY A 17 21.90 7.73 3.58
N ALA A 18 20.76 7.28 4.09
CA ALA A 18 20.07 6.11 3.59
C ALA A 18 18.82 6.56 2.80
N ASN A 19 18.67 6.09 1.56
CA ASN A 19 17.39 6.14 0.87
C ASN A 19 16.42 5.23 1.63
N THR A 20 15.82 5.75 2.71
CA THR A 20 14.84 5.01 3.50
C THR A 20 13.54 4.96 2.72
N ALA A 21 13.05 3.76 2.45
CA ALA A 21 11.74 3.57 1.87
C ALA A 21 10.68 4.31 2.72
N SER A 22 9.78 5.02 2.05
CA SER A 22 8.66 5.69 2.70
C SER A 22 7.65 4.64 3.15
N ILE A 23 7.46 4.51 4.47
CA ILE A 23 6.44 3.62 5.03
C ILE A 23 5.16 4.41 5.21
N PHE A 24 4.07 3.95 4.62
CA PHE A 24 2.74 4.52 4.82
C PHE A 24 2.36 4.51 6.31
N ASN A 25 1.83 5.61 6.83
CA ASN A 25 1.51 5.69 8.25
C ASN A 25 0.33 4.78 8.60
N PRO A 26 0.48 3.79 9.51
CA PRO A 26 -0.60 2.87 9.89
C PRO A 26 -1.85 3.56 10.44
N HIS A 27 -1.68 4.69 11.13
CA HIS A 27 -2.81 5.47 11.65
C HIS A 27 -3.61 6.12 10.51
N THR A 28 -2.93 6.64 9.48
CA THR A 28 -3.60 7.17 8.28
C THR A 28 -4.35 6.07 7.55
N TYR A 29 -3.73 4.89 7.40
CA TYR A 29 -4.38 3.72 6.80
C TYR A 29 -5.65 3.34 7.55
N TYR A 30 -5.58 3.22 8.88
CA TYR A 30 -6.74 2.99 9.73
C TYR A 30 -7.81 4.07 9.56
N SER A 31 -7.42 5.35 9.55
CA SER A 31 -8.37 6.47 9.40
C SER A 31 -9.11 6.42 8.06
N ILE A 32 -8.43 6.09 6.97
CA ILE A 32 -9.05 5.93 5.65
C ILE A 32 -10.04 4.76 5.69
N LEU A 33 -9.65 3.61 6.27
CA LEU A 33 -10.56 2.47 6.43
C LEU A 33 -11.81 2.84 7.20
N ALA A 34 -11.67 3.53 8.34
CA ALA A 34 -12.78 3.89 9.21
C ALA A 34 -13.77 4.88 8.57
N HIS A 35 -13.29 5.77 7.68
CA HIS A 35 -14.13 6.81 7.07
C HIS A 35 -14.77 6.38 5.73
N HIS A 36 -14.08 5.56 4.94
CA HIS A 36 -14.49 5.31 3.57
C HIS A 36 -14.91 3.86 3.29
N PHE A 37 -14.59 2.92 4.20
CA PHE A 37 -14.81 1.50 3.97
C PHE A 37 -15.63 0.84 5.08
N SER A 38 -16.33 -0.23 4.72
CA SER A 38 -17.07 -1.07 5.66
C SER A 38 -17.11 -2.51 5.14
N GLY A 39 -17.23 -3.46 6.04
CA GLY A 39 -17.30 -4.88 5.70
C GLY A 39 -16.40 -5.74 6.58
N GLU A 40 -16.19 -6.96 6.16
CA GLU A 40 -15.42 -7.95 6.93
C GLU A 40 -14.09 -8.32 6.25
N MET A 41 -14.05 -8.33 4.91
CA MET A 41 -12.87 -8.76 4.16
C MET A 41 -12.22 -7.60 3.41
N LEU A 42 -10.95 -7.36 3.74
CA LEU A 42 -10.08 -6.36 3.12
C LEU A 42 -9.05 -7.04 2.22
N PHE A 43 -8.75 -6.45 1.07
CA PHE A 43 -7.62 -6.83 0.24
C PHE A 43 -6.60 -5.69 0.14
N ALA A 44 -5.33 -6.02 0.32
CA ALA A 44 -4.20 -5.12 0.06
C ALA A 44 -3.24 -5.80 -0.92
N PRO A 45 -3.18 -5.39 -2.19
CA PRO A 45 -2.33 -6.01 -3.22
C PRO A 45 -0.84 -5.96 -2.95
N VAL A 46 -0.40 -5.13 -2.01
CA VAL A 46 0.97 -5.06 -1.48
C VAL A 46 0.91 -4.89 0.03
N MET A 47 1.95 -5.28 0.76
CA MET A 47 1.93 -5.26 2.24
C MET A 47 2.38 -3.94 2.85
N GLY A 48 2.94 -3.01 2.07
CA GLY A 48 3.37 -1.69 2.53
C GLY A 48 4.27 -1.75 3.78
N TRP A 49 5.27 -2.64 3.77
CA TRP A 49 6.18 -2.87 4.91
C TRP A 49 5.45 -3.19 6.22
N ASN A 50 4.31 -3.87 6.16
CA ASN A 50 3.41 -4.22 7.27
C ASN A 50 2.61 -3.05 7.87
N ALA A 51 2.68 -1.84 7.34
CA ALA A 51 1.90 -0.70 7.80
C ALA A 51 0.38 -0.98 7.69
N TYR A 52 -0.05 -1.63 6.60
CA TYR A 52 -1.45 -1.98 6.37
C TYR A 52 -1.95 -3.03 7.35
N HIS A 53 -1.11 -3.99 7.71
CA HIS A 53 -1.43 -5.00 8.71
C HIS A 53 -1.72 -4.35 10.08
N ILE A 54 -0.88 -3.40 10.52
CA ILE A 54 -1.10 -2.66 11.77
C ILE A 54 -2.41 -1.86 11.71
N GLY A 55 -2.67 -1.17 10.59
CA GLY A 55 -3.91 -0.42 10.40
C GLY A 55 -5.15 -1.33 10.35
N PHE A 56 -5.05 -2.48 9.69
CA PHE A 56 -6.10 -3.50 9.66
C PHE A 56 -6.46 -4.01 11.05
N HIS A 57 -5.47 -4.34 11.90
CA HIS A 57 -5.74 -4.82 13.25
C HIS A 57 -6.53 -3.84 14.12
N ASN A 58 -6.43 -2.55 13.84
CA ASN A 58 -7.21 -1.52 14.53
C ASN A 58 -8.56 -1.20 13.87
N SER A 59 -8.84 -1.75 12.69
CA SER A 59 -10.08 -1.51 11.94
C SER A 59 -11.21 -2.48 12.33
N SER A 60 -12.39 -2.29 11.74
CA SER A 60 -13.53 -3.19 11.88
C SER A 60 -13.44 -4.46 11.00
N PHE A 61 -12.53 -4.49 10.04
CA PHE A 61 -12.33 -5.65 9.18
C PHE A 61 -11.83 -6.86 9.96
N LYS A 62 -12.27 -8.06 9.56
CA LYS A 62 -11.90 -9.33 10.22
C LYS A 62 -10.89 -10.15 9.43
N HIS A 63 -10.91 -10.03 8.11
CA HIS A 63 -10.05 -10.82 7.23
C HIS A 63 -9.22 -9.90 6.35
N LEU A 64 -7.91 -10.12 6.28
CA LEU A 64 -6.99 -9.44 5.37
C LEU A 64 -6.39 -10.46 4.41
N LEU A 65 -6.67 -10.28 3.11
CA LEU A 65 -5.90 -10.90 2.03
C LEU A 65 -4.82 -9.93 1.58
N THR A 66 -3.58 -10.40 1.41
CA THR A 66 -2.49 -9.51 1.01
C THR A 66 -1.36 -10.25 0.30
N THR A 67 -0.59 -9.56 -0.53
CA THR A 67 0.58 -10.11 -1.21
C THR A 67 1.81 -9.20 -1.07
N ASP A 68 2.97 -9.78 -1.23
CA ASP A 68 4.23 -9.04 -1.41
C ASP A 68 5.23 -9.94 -2.14
N VAL A 69 6.11 -9.35 -2.92
CA VAL A 69 7.16 -10.10 -3.62
C VAL A 69 8.37 -10.39 -2.73
N ILE A 70 8.50 -9.69 -1.60
CA ILE A 70 9.65 -9.79 -0.69
C ILE A 70 9.36 -10.81 0.41
N PRO A 71 10.04 -11.99 0.42
CA PRO A 71 9.76 -13.06 1.39
C PRO A 71 9.89 -12.63 2.85
N SER A 72 10.83 -11.73 3.16
CA SER A 72 11.02 -11.23 4.53
C SER A 72 9.84 -10.37 5.00
N VAL A 73 9.20 -9.60 4.13
CA VAL A 73 8.00 -8.82 4.42
C VAL A 73 6.84 -9.76 4.74
N VAL A 74 6.62 -10.78 3.89
CA VAL A 74 5.58 -11.81 4.12
C VAL A 74 5.78 -12.55 5.44
N ASN A 75 7.02 -12.96 5.73
CA ASN A 75 7.34 -13.64 6.99
C ASN A 75 7.13 -12.74 8.21
N ASN A 76 7.45 -11.45 8.09
CA ASN A 76 7.19 -10.48 9.17
C ASN A 76 5.69 -10.24 9.38
N THR A 77 4.89 -10.24 8.32
CA THR A 77 3.42 -10.19 8.41
C THR A 77 2.89 -11.35 9.25
N LYS A 78 3.35 -12.58 8.98
CA LYS A 78 2.94 -13.77 9.75
C LYS A 78 3.33 -13.68 11.22
N LYS A 79 4.58 -13.28 11.50
CA LYS A 79 5.05 -13.06 12.88
C LYS A 79 4.28 -11.97 13.61
N LEU A 80 3.95 -10.89 12.94
CA LEU A 80 3.18 -9.80 13.51
C LEU A 80 1.76 -10.25 13.86
N ASN A 81 1.12 -11.06 13.01
CA ASN A 81 -0.18 -11.66 13.30
C ASN A 81 -0.12 -12.53 14.57
N GLU A 82 0.89 -13.41 14.69
CA GLU A 82 1.09 -14.22 15.90
C GLU A 82 1.31 -13.37 17.17
N LEU A 83 1.97 -12.21 17.05
CA LEU A 83 2.16 -11.29 18.17
C LEU A 83 0.84 -10.65 18.62
N TYR A 84 -0.02 -10.28 17.67
CA TYR A 84 -1.36 -9.79 17.98
C TYR A 84 -2.19 -10.87 18.66
N ASP A 85 -2.20 -12.09 18.16
CA ASP A 85 -2.95 -13.21 18.74
C ASP A 85 -2.53 -13.52 20.18
N ARG A 86 -1.23 -13.40 20.49
CA ARG A 86 -0.69 -13.68 21.84
C ARG A 86 -0.89 -12.57 22.85
N ASN A 87 -0.95 -11.33 22.39
CA ASN A 87 -0.90 -10.16 23.30
C ASN A 87 -2.25 -9.44 23.46
N THR A 88 -3.31 -9.91 22.83
CA THR A 88 -4.64 -9.34 23.00
C THR A 88 -5.33 -9.94 24.20
N LEU A 89 -5.75 -9.09 25.14
CA LEU A 89 -6.58 -9.48 26.30
C LEU A 89 -8.00 -9.93 25.89
N ILE A 90 -8.43 -9.55 24.70
CA ILE A 90 -9.70 -9.94 24.09
C ILE A 90 -9.36 -10.68 22.81
N PRO A 91 -9.72 -11.98 22.67
CA PRO A 91 -9.55 -12.67 21.42
C PRO A 91 -10.24 -11.90 20.29
N HIS A 92 -9.48 -11.47 19.31
CA HIS A 92 -10.05 -10.88 18.09
C HIS A 92 -10.03 -11.96 17.00
N GLU A 93 -11.17 -12.16 16.38
CA GLU A 93 -11.32 -13.08 15.26
C GLU A 93 -10.77 -12.46 13.97
N LYS A 94 -9.50 -12.07 13.98
CA LYS A 94 -8.85 -11.50 12.79
C LYS A 94 -7.93 -12.53 12.14
N THR A 95 -8.05 -12.68 10.84
CA THR A 95 -7.21 -13.57 10.06
C THR A 95 -6.46 -12.81 8.98
N VAL A 96 -5.23 -13.24 8.71
CA VAL A 96 -4.39 -12.68 7.66
C VAL A 96 -3.93 -13.80 6.74
N ASP A 97 -4.33 -13.72 5.47
CA ASP A 97 -3.88 -14.61 4.40
C ASP A 97 -2.84 -13.85 3.55
N ALA A 98 -1.57 -14.21 3.75
CA ALA A 98 -0.42 -13.52 3.19
C ALA A 98 0.33 -14.40 2.18
N HIS A 99 0.38 -13.96 0.92
CA HIS A 99 0.99 -14.66 -0.19
C HIS A 99 2.31 -14.00 -0.62
N CYS A 100 3.32 -14.82 -0.92
CA CYS A 100 4.61 -14.33 -1.46
C CYS A 100 4.59 -14.46 -2.99
N CYS A 101 4.01 -13.47 -3.64
CA CYS A 101 3.92 -13.40 -5.11
C CYS A 101 3.61 -11.98 -5.57
N PRO A 102 3.87 -11.65 -6.85
CA PRO A 102 3.37 -10.42 -7.45
C PRO A 102 1.83 -10.36 -7.39
N SER A 103 1.27 -9.16 -7.18
CA SER A 103 -0.18 -8.99 -7.06
C SER A 103 -0.92 -9.43 -8.32
N GLU A 104 -0.41 -9.11 -9.49
CA GLU A 104 -0.98 -9.46 -10.79
C GLU A 104 -1.00 -10.98 -11.05
N SER A 105 -0.14 -11.74 -10.37
CA SER A 105 -0.05 -13.20 -10.48
C SER A 105 -0.85 -13.94 -9.40
N LEU A 106 -1.41 -13.24 -8.43
CA LEU A 106 -2.14 -13.87 -7.32
C LEU A 106 -3.35 -14.67 -7.81
N PHE A 107 -3.97 -14.23 -8.90
CA PHE A 107 -5.16 -14.86 -9.49
C PHE A 107 -4.99 -16.36 -9.77
N GLU A 108 -3.80 -16.78 -10.19
CA GLU A 108 -3.51 -18.17 -10.55
C GLU A 108 -3.51 -19.11 -9.32
N ASN A 109 -3.30 -18.55 -8.13
CA ASN A 109 -3.09 -19.29 -6.90
C ASN A 109 -4.23 -19.14 -5.88
N LEU A 110 -5.25 -18.33 -6.18
CA LEU A 110 -6.34 -18.11 -5.24
C LEU A 110 -7.45 -19.15 -5.39
N PRO A 111 -7.92 -19.71 -4.25
CA PRO A 111 -9.13 -20.53 -4.24
C PRO A 111 -10.35 -19.76 -4.77
N ALA A 112 -11.24 -20.47 -5.44
CA ALA A 112 -12.43 -19.88 -6.09
C ALA A 112 -13.36 -19.12 -5.12
N HIS A 113 -13.32 -19.42 -3.83
CA HIS A 113 -14.15 -18.76 -2.83
C HIS A 113 -13.79 -17.28 -2.60
N TYR A 114 -12.60 -16.83 -3.02
CA TYR A 114 -12.21 -15.42 -2.96
C TYR A 114 -12.92 -14.55 -4.01
N ARG A 115 -13.49 -15.15 -5.05
CA ARG A 115 -14.24 -14.41 -6.07
C ARG A 115 -15.42 -13.66 -5.42
N ALA A 116 -15.52 -12.36 -5.67
CA ALA A 116 -16.60 -11.50 -5.17
C ALA A 116 -16.81 -11.63 -3.65
N SER A 117 -15.71 -11.76 -2.88
CA SER A 117 -15.73 -11.90 -1.43
C SER A 117 -15.22 -10.65 -0.70
N VAL A 118 -14.45 -9.80 -1.36
CA VAL A 118 -13.77 -8.64 -0.78
C VAL A 118 -14.72 -7.45 -0.67
N ASP A 119 -14.80 -6.87 0.53
CA ASP A 119 -15.65 -5.70 0.82
C ASP A 119 -14.93 -4.38 0.57
N GLY A 120 -13.59 -4.37 0.60
CA GLY A 120 -12.80 -3.18 0.35
C GLY A 120 -11.37 -3.50 -0.08
N VAL A 121 -10.79 -2.63 -0.90
CA VAL A 121 -9.38 -2.68 -1.32
C VAL A 121 -8.74 -1.36 -0.96
N LEU A 122 -7.62 -1.37 -0.22
CA LEU A 122 -6.88 -0.14 0.11
C LEU A 122 -5.38 -0.41 0.16
N PHE A 123 -4.60 0.38 -0.60
CA PHE A 123 -3.15 0.30 -0.61
C PHE A 123 -2.51 1.56 -1.22
N SER A 124 -1.19 1.68 -1.12
CA SER A 124 -0.36 2.57 -1.93
C SER A 124 0.46 1.67 -2.86
N PRO A 125 0.25 1.74 -4.17
CA PRO A 125 0.99 0.93 -5.12
C PRO A 125 2.45 1.39 -5.22
N PRO A 126 3.38 0.55 -5.70
CA PRO A 126 4.74 0.97 -5.99
C PRO A 126 4.76 2.08 -7.04
N TYR A 127 5.74 2.96 -6.93
CA TYR A 127 5.94 4.11 -7.83
C TYR A 127 6.90 3.74 -8.95
N TYR A 128 6.47 2.93 -9.92
CA TYR A 128 7.28 2.44 -11.03
C TYR A 128 8.75 2.20 -10.63
N ASN A 129 9.69 3.05 -11.03
CA ASN A 129 11.12 2.97 -10.76
C ASN A 129 11.65 3.99 -9.73
N LEU A 130 10.76 4.63 -8.96
CA LEU A 130 11.16 5.65 -7.97
C LEU A 130 11.89 5.02 -6.78
N GLU A 131 11.38 3.91 -6.28
CA GLU A 131 11.94 3.20 -5.15
C GLU A 131 12.59 1.90 -5.63
N ILE A 132 13.91 1.82 -5.45
CA ILE A 132 14.66 0.61 -5.78
C ILE A 132 14.96 -0.10 -4.47
N TYR A 133 14.31 -1.24 -4.26
CA TYR A 133 14.56 -2.10 -3.12
C TYR A 133 15.74 -3.04 -3.41
N ASP A 134 16.47 -3.43 -2.37
CA ASP A 134 17.57 -4.40 -2.48
C ASP A 134 17.02 -5.82 -2.68
N SER A 135 16.35 -6.03 -3.81
CA SER A 135 15.87 -7.34 -4.23
C SER A 135 15.84 -7.41 -5.76
N ASP A 136 16.06 -8.60 -6.32
CA ASP A 136 15.94 -8.85 -7.75
C ASP A 136 14.47 -8.80 -8.24
N GLN A 137 13.52 -8.76 -7.32
CA GLN A 137 12.09 -8.74 -7.62
C GLN A 137 11.49 -7.36 -7.36
N GLN A 138 11.62 -6.50 -8.34
CA GLN A 138 11.00 -5.16 -8.34
C GLN A 138 9.78 -5.17 -9.26
N SER A 139 8.74 -4.39 -8.92
CA SER A 139 7.53 -4.32 -9.76
C SER A 139 7.82 -3.88 -11.20
N PHE A 140 8.86 -3.09 -11.41
CA PHE A 140 9.22 -2.58 -12.74
C PHE A 140 10.23 -3.46 -13.49
N SER A 141 10.95 -4.36 -12.83
CA SER A 141 12.06 -5.14 -13.43
C SER A 141 11.59 -6.12 -14.51
N ASN A 142 10.31 -6.49 -14.49
CA ASN A 142 9.73 -7.47 -15.41
C ASN A 142 9.08 -6.83 -16.64
N TYR A 143 9.11 -5.49 -16.75
CA TYR A 143 8.43 -4.74 -17.81
C TYR A 143 9.43 -3.92 -18.62
N SER A 144 9.17 -3.78 -19.90
CA SER A 144 10.08 -3.13 -20.84
C SER A 144 10.22 -1.63 -20.62
N ASP A 145 9.14 -0.98 -20.21
CA ASP A 145 9.05 0.46 -19.97
C ASP A 145 7.85 0.82 -19.08
N TYR A 146 7.64 2.11 -18.84
CA TYR A 146 6.55 2.61 -18.00
C TYR A 146 5.17 2.29 -18.57
N SER A 147 4.98 2.34 -19.88
CA SER A 147 3.70 2.01 -20.51
C SER A 147 3.34 0.54 -20.36
N ASP A 148 4.32 -0.34 -20.55
CA ASP A 148 4.17 -1.77 -20.33
C ASP A 148 3.88 -2.07 -18.85
N TRP A 149 4.55 -1.40 -17.92
CA TRP A 149 4.27 -1.50 -16.49
C TRP A 149 2.85 -1.08 -16.14
N LEU A 150 2.32 0.02 -16.73
CA LEU A 150 0.94 0.45 -16.52
C LEU A 150 -0.08 -0.59 -17.02
N GLU A 151 0.16 -1.21 -18.17
CA GLU A 151 -0.76 -2.17 -18.77
C GLU A 151 -0.62 -3.58 -18.18
N SER A 152 0.59 -4.02 -17.86
CA SER A 152 0.83 -5.41 -17.45
C SER A 152 0.84 -5.59 -15.94
N TYR A 153 1.34 -4.60 -15.16
CA TYR A 153 1.30 -4.64 -13.70
C TYR A 153 0.04 -3.95 -13.14
N TRP A 154 -0.11 -2.65 -13.43
CA TRP A 154 -1.15 -1.86 -12.78
C TRP A 154 -2.55 -2.28 -13.23
N TYR A 155 -2.78 -2.38 -14.52
CA TYR A 155 -4.07 -2.83 -15.06
C TYR A 155 -4.44 -4.23 -14.60
N GLU A 156 -3.52 -5.19 -14.61
CA GLU A 156 -3.79 -6.57 -14.17
C GLU A 156 -4.02 -6.65 -12.65
N THR A 157 -3.28 -5.88 -11.84
CA THR A 157 -3.58 -5.75 -10.40
C THR A 157 -4.99 -5.21 -10.17
N LEU A 158 -5.41 -4.20 -10.91
CA LEU A 158 -6.77 -3.65 -10.81
C LEU A 158 -7.84 -4.63 -11.29
N ARG A 159 -7.57 -5.41 -12.34
CA ARG A 159 -8.47 -6.49 -12.78
C ARG A 159 -8.65 -7.55 -11.71
N LEU A 160 -7.57 -7.93 -11.03
CA LEU A 160 -7.65 -8.82 -9.88
C LEU A 160 -8.52 -8.21 -8.77
N CYS A 161 -8.26 -6.95 -8.40
CA CYS A 161 -9.10 -6.25 -7.41
C CYS A 161 -10.58 -6.31 -7.80
N TYR A 162 -10.91 -5.99 -9.05
CA TYR A 162 -12.28 -6.05 -9.55
C TYR A 162 -12.89 -7.45 -9.45
N TYR A 163 -12.15 -8.49 -9.80
CA TYR A 163 -12.61 -9.88 -9.72
C TYR A 163 -12.93 -10.29 -8.27
N LEU A 164 -12.07 -9.88 -7.31
CA LEU A 164 -12.22 -10.24 -5.91
C LEU A 164 -13.31 -9.45 -5.18
N MET A 165 -13.56 -8.21 -5.58
CA MET A 165 -14.51 -7.32 -4.92
C MET A 165 -15.95 -7.75 -5.11
N LYS A 166 -16.76 -7.57 -4.06
CA LYS A 166 -18.23 -7.64 -4.13
C LYS A 166 -18.77 -6.50 -5.01
N PRO A 167 -19.98 -6.63 -5.56
CA PRO A 167 -20.65 -5.50 -6.19
C PRO A 167 -20.77 -4.32 -5.20
N LYS A 168 -20.53 -3.10 -5.69
CA LYS A 168 -20.50 -1.85 -4.92
C LYS A 168 -19.41 -1.73 -3.86
N ALA A 169 -18.51 -2.71 -3.73
CA ALA A 169 -17.33 -2.58 -2.89
C ALA A 169 -16.41 -1.47 -3.41
N LYS A 170 -15.64 -0.85 -2.52
CA LYS A 170 -14.75 0.26 -2.83
C LYS A 170 -13.31 -0.19 -3.00
N LEU A 171 -12.64 0.42 -3.98
CA LEU A 171 -11.20 0.42 -4.16
C LEU A 171 -10.68 1.79 -3.78
N GLY A 172 -9.66 1.84 -2.92
CA GLY A 172 -8.89 3.04 -2.65
C GLY A 172 -7.41 2.82 -2.90
N PHE A 173 -6.76 3.79 -3.52
CA PHE A 173 -5.30 3.82 -3.57
C PHE A 173 -4.75 5.23 -3.32
N VAL A 174 -3.58 5.26 -2.68
CA VAL A 174 -2.94 6.51 -2.26
C VAL A 174 -1.66 6.69 -3.05
N ILE A 175 -1.58 7.79 -3.79
CA ILE A 175 -0.43 8.15 -4.63
C ILE A 175 -0.22 9.67 -4.67
N SER A 176 0.97 10.08 -5.10
CA SER A 176 1.32 11.45 -5.47
C SER A 176 2.15 11.46 -6.74
N ASN A 177 2.18 12.56 -7.47
CA ASN A 177 3.18 12.76 -8.49
C ASN A 177 4.57 12.85 -7.86
N TYR A 178 5.61 12.50 -8.57
CA TYR A 178 6.98 12.53 -8.09
C TYR A 178 7.93 13.17 -9.11
N HIS A 179 9.11 13.57 -8.64
CA HIS A 179 10.10 14.19 -9.52
C HIS A 179 10.48 13.26 -10.67
N GLY A 180 10.23 13.71 -11.90
CA GLY A 180 10.46 12.93 -13.13
C GLY A 180 9.20 12.28 -13.70
N ASN A 181 8.04 12.31 -12.98
CA ASN A 181 6.77 11.91 -13.54
C ASN A 181 5.61 12.75 -12.94
N ASP A 182 5.31 13.87 -13.58
CA ASP A 182 4.25 14.79 -13.15
C ASP A 182 2.84 14.34 -13.58
N THR A 183 2.72 13.29 -14.40
CA THR A 183 1.45 12.71 -14.86
C THR A 183 1.09 11.40 -14.16
N PHE A 184 1.94 10.92 -13.23
CA PHE A 184 1.78 9.62 -12.59
C PHE A 184 0.38 9.40 -11.99
N CYS A 185 -0.14 10.39 -11.28
CA CYS A 185 -1.48 10.32 -10.71
C CYS A 185 -2.57 10.17 -11.77
N ASP A 186 -2.47 10.95 -12.85
CA ASP A 186 -3.47 10.93 -13.93
C ASP A 186 -3.40 9.62 -14.71
N ASP A 187 -2.19 9.11 -14.99
CA ASP A 187 -1.99 7.85 -15.69
C ASP A 187 -2.59 6.67 -14.89
N MET A 188 -2.28 6.60 -13.58
CA MET A 188 -2.79 5.55 -12.70
C MET A 188 -4.32 5.60 -12.56
N SER A 189 -4.88 6.81 -12.41
CA SER A 189 -6.33 7.04 -12.30
C SER A 189 -7.05 6.72 -13.61
N ASN A 190 -6.50 7.12 -14.76
CA ASN A 190 -7.07 6.81 -16.08
C ASN A 190 -7.17 5.31 -16.33
N VAL A 191 -6.14 4.53 -15.94
CA VAL A 191 -6.19 3.06 -16.03
C VAL A 191 -7.28 2.50 -15.12
N ALA A 192 -7.42 3.02 -13.88
CA ALA A 192 -8.47 2.57 -12.96
C ALA A 192 -9.88 2.87 -13.50
N SER A 193 -10.10 4.03 -14.12
CA SER A 193 -11.39 4.44 -14.70
C SER A 193 -11.86 3.55 -15.88
N ARG A 194 -10.95 2.80 -16.49
CA ARG A 194 -11.30 1.81 -17.52
C ARG A 194 -12.05 0.61 -16.96
N ILE A 195 -11.90 0.33 -15.65
CA ILE A 195 -12.44 -0.86 -14.98
C ILE A 195 -13.54 -0.48 -13.98
N PHE A 196 -13.32 0.58 -13.22
CA PHE A 196 -14.17 1.02 -12.11
C PHE A 196 -14.96 2.27 -12.45
N GLN A 197 -15.93 2.58 -11.60
CA GLN A 197 -16.57 3.89 -11.55
C GLN A 197 -15.82 4.75 -10.52
N GLU A 198 -15.30 5.89 -10.97
CA GLU A 198 -14.68 6.87 -10.07
C GLU A 198 -15.75 7.48 -9.15
N GLU A 199 -15.45 7.56 -7.84
CA GLU A 199 -16.34 8.16 -6.85
C GLU A 199 -15.78 9.51 -6.37
N GLU A 200 -14.53 9.52 -5.91
CA GLU A 200 -13.95 10.68 -5.22
C GLU A 200 -12.43 10.71 -5.33
N ILE A 201 -11.87 11.92 -5.36
CA ILE A 201 -10.45 12.18 -5.13
C ILE A 201 -10.35 13.07 -3.90
N SER A 202 -9.76 12.53 -2.83
CA SER A 202 -9.54 13.26 -1.58
C SER A 202 -8.06 13.52 -1.34
N TYR A 203 -7.73 14.69 -0.81
CA TYR A 203 -6.36 15.01 -0.42
C TYR A 203 -6.08 14.51 0.98
N ILE A 204 -4.97 13.83 1.16
CA ILE A 204 -4.48 13.45 2.48
C ILE A 204 -3.62 14.58 3.01
N GLU A 205 -4.19 15.39 3.88
CA GLU A 205 -3.42 16.37 4.63
C GLU A 205 -2.67 15.65 5.77
N TRP A 206 -1.37 15.49 5.60
CA TRP A 206 -0.51 15.12 6.71
C TRP A 206 -0.49 16.27 7.71
N SER A 207 -1.11 16.14 8.86
CA SER A 207 -0.80 17.00 10.00
C SER A 207 0.69 16.80 10.31
N SER A 208 1.52 17.70 9.81
CA SER A 208 2.95 17.65 9.98
C SER A 208 3.26 17.75 11.47
N ILE A 209 3.49 16.63 12.13
CA ILE A 209 4.41 16.64 13.26
C ILE A 209 5.65 17.31 12.70
N LYS A 210 6.01 18.47 13.26
CA LYS A 210 7.08 19.34 12.76
C LYS A 210 8.38 18.54 12.63
N ARG A 211 8.57 17.87 11.50
CA ARG A 211 9.89 17.42 11.07
C ARG A 211 10.68 18.68 10.73
N SER A 212 11.96 18.68 11.05
CA SER A 212 12.88 19.81 10.96
C SER A 212 12.64 20.70 9.73
N ARG A 213 12.93 22.01 9.85
CA ARG A 213 12.67 23.05 8.83
C ARG A 213 13.17 22.74 7.41
N GLU A 214 14.07 21.78 7.24
CA GLU A 214 14.66 21.39 5.95
C GLU A 214 13.87 20.32 5.21
N ALA A 215 13.17 19.42 5.90
CA ALA A 215 12.26 18.44 5.27
C ALA A 215 10.99 19.08 4.69
N ARG A 216 10.78 20.38 4.88
CA ARG A 216 9.64 21.14 4.36
C ARG A 216 9.77 21.61 2.91
N LYS A 217 10.87 21.30 2.25
CA LYS A 217 11.00 21.54 0.81
C LYS A 217 10.65 20.28 0.00
N THR A 218 9.50 19.69 0.26
CA THR A 218 8.75 19.09 -0.85
C THR A 218 8.30 20.28 -1.70
N ARG A 219 9.07 20.51 -2.74
CA ARG A 219 8.77 21.51 -3.74
C ARG A 219 7.37 21.21 -4.28
N ASP A 220 6.57 22.27 -4.37
CA ASP A 220 5.42 22.37 -5.26
C ASP A 220 4.20 21.49 -4.98
N GLY A 221 3.62 21.56 -3.77
CA GLY A 221 2.21 21.20 -3.57
C GLY A 221 1.80 19.76 -3.94
N ASN A 222 2.73 18.85 -4.08
CA ASN A 222 2.47 17.42 -4.31
C ASN A 222 2.03 16.76 -2.99
N TYR A 223 0.72 16.83 -2.76
CA TYR A 223 0.09 16.09 -1.68
C TYR A 223 -0.20 14.67 -2.15
N GLU A 224 -0.08 13.71 -1.24
CA GLU A 224 -0.66 12.40 -1.48
C GLU A 224 -2.18 12.54 -1.62
N LYS A 225 -2.72 11.85 -2.61
CA LYS A 225 -4.14 11.86 -2.93
C LYS A 225 -4.70 10.46 -2.73
N LEU A 226 -5.85 10.38 -2.09
CA LEU A 226 -6.66 9.16 -2.03
C LEU A 226 -7.63 9.19 -3.22
N TYR A 227 -7.51 8.22 -4.08
CA TYR A 227 -8.45 7.96 -5.18
C TYR A 227 -9.41 6.87 -4.74
N LEU A 228 -10.71 7.13 -4.86
CA LEU A 228 -11.76 6.18 -4.51
C LEU A 228 -12.58 5.82 -5.74
N PHE A 229 -12.76 4.53 -5.90
CA PHE A 229 -13.53 3.92 -6.99
C PHE A 229 -14.50 2.90 -6.43
N SER A 230 -15.62 2.66 -7.13
CA SER A 230 -16.52 1.56 -6.81
C SER A 230 -16.58 0.52 -7.92
N LYS A 231 -16.84 -0.71 -7.55
CA LYS A 231 -17.18 -1.77 -8.49
C LYS A 231 -18.58 -1.53 -9.03
N ARG A 232 -18.71 -1.51 -10.35
CA ARG A 232 -19.98 -1.42 -11.09
C ARG A 232 -20.88 -2.63 -10.84
#